data_0aa11303b80fcd3851c8d1288f064dff
#
_entry.id   0aa11303b80fcd3851c8d1288f064dff
#
_cell.length_a   1.000
_cell.length_b   1.000
_cell.length_c   1.000
_cell.angle_alpha   90.00
_cell.angle_beta   90.00
_cell.angle_gamma   90.00
#
_symmetry.space_group_name_H-M   'P 1'
#
loop_
_entity.id
_entity.type
_entity.pdbx_description
1 polymer ?
#
loop_
_entity_poly.entity_id
_entity_poly.type
_entity_poly.pdbx_seq_one_letter_code
_entity_poly.pdbx_strand_id
1 'polypeptide(L)'
;AMIDQIFAKHKPAVVVNLGAQAGVRYSITNPDAYIQSNMIGFYNILEACRHSYDNGETGVEHLVYASSSSVYGTNKKVPYSTDDKVDNPVSLYAATKKSNELMAHAYSKLYNIPSTGLRFFTVYGPAGRPDMAYFGFTNKLLKGQTIQIFNYGNCKRDFTYVDDIVEGVKRVMQGAPEKKNGEDGLPIPPYAVYNIGNNSPENLLD
;
A
#
# COMPACT_ATOMS: atom_id res chain seq x y z
N ALA A 1 -18.56 15.23 0.06
CA ALA A 1 -18.07 14.36 -1.04
C ALA A 1 -18.82 13.03 -1.08
N MET A 2 -18.66 12.24 -2.16
CA MET A 2 -19.30 10.90 -2.23
C MET A 2 -18.89 10.01 -1.05
N ILE A 3 -17.62 10.07 -0.67
CA ILE A 3 -17.09 9.25 0.43
C ILE A 3 -17.79 9.58 1.77
N ASP A 4 -18.08 10.85 2.04
CA ASP A 4 -18.77 11.25 3.26
C ASP A 4 -20.19 10.67 3.33
N GLN A 5 -20.89 10.62 2.18
CA GLN A 5 -22.22 10.02 2.08
C GLN A 5 -22.16 8.51 2.36
N ILE A 6 -21.13 7.81 1.87
CA ILE A 6 -20.90 6.39 2.12
C ILE A 6 -20.67 6.15 3.62
N PHE A 7 -19.80 6.94 4.25
CA PHE A 7 -19.51 6.82 5.68
C PHE A 7 -20.74 7.13 6.55
N ALA A 8 -21.47 8.19 6.23
CA ALA A 8 -22.70 8.54 6.93
C ALA A 8 -23.77 7.45 6.83
N LYS A 9 -23.89 6.82 5.64
CA LYS A 9 -24.88 5.78 5.37
C LYS A 9 -24.52 4.43 6.02
N HIS A 10 -23.26 4.02 5.92
CA HIS A 10 -22.83 2.66 6.26
C HIS A 10 -22.11 2.56 7.60
N LYS A 11 -21.62 3.67 8.15
CA LYS A 11 -20.91 3.75 9.45
C LYS A 11 -19.87 2.61 9.61
N PRO A 12 -18.89 2.50 8.69
CA PRO A 12 -17.97 1.36 8.69
C PRO A 12 -17.08 1.37 9.94
N ALA A 13 -17.00 0.25 10.65
CA ALA A 13 -16.03 0.05 11.73
C ALA A 13 -14.62 -0.21 11.18
N VAL A 14 -14.52 -0.96 10.06
CA VAL A 14 -13.25 -1.25 9.39
C VAL A 14 -13.27 -0.69 7.97
N VAL A 15 -12.25 0.05 7.62
CA VAL A 15 -12.05 0.59 6.26
C VAL A 15 -10.84 -0.05 5.64
N VAL A 16 -11.01 -0.68 4.46
CA VAL A 16 -9.90 -1.26 3.67
C VAL A 16 -9.74 -0.45 2.40
N ASN A 17 -8.74 0.41 2.34
CA ASN A 17 -8.44 1.23 1.18
C ASN A 17 -7.35 0.59 0.30
N LEU A 18 -7.75 -0.14 -0.72
CA LEU A 18 -6.87 -0.69 -1.77
C LEU A 18 -6.87 0.16 -3.04
N GLY A 19 -7.74 1.17 -3.12
CA GLY A 19 -7.88 2.05 -4.28
C GLY A 19 -6.68 2.97 -4.46
N ALA A 20 -6.04 2.90 -5.63
CA ALA A 20 -4.94 3.78 -6.00
C ALA A 20 -4.64 3.70 -7.49
N GLN A 21 -3.98 4.72 -8.04
CA GLN A 21 -3.28 4.57 -9.31
C GLN A 21 -1.96 3.85 -9.04
N ALA A 22 -1.78 2.66 -9.61
CA ALA A 22 -0.59 1.85 -9.46
C ALA A 22 0.28 1.87 -10.73
N GLY A 23 1.53 1.37 -10.61
CA GLY A 23 2.48 1.26 -11.72
C GLY A 23 3.55 2.35 -11.71
N VAL A 24 4.82 1.93 -11.59
CA VAL A 24 5.96 2.85 -11.53
C VAL A 24 6.13 3.64 -12.83
N ARG A 25 6.03 2.96 -13.98
CA ARG A 25 6.28 3.60 -15.30
C ARG A 25 5.21 4.60 -15.68
N TYR A 26 3.96 4.28 -15.45
CA TYR A 26 2.87 5.20 -15.78
C TYR A 26 2.94 6.50 -14.98
N SER A 27 3.55 6.49 -13.78
CA SER A 27 3.77 7.70 -13.00
C SER A 27 4.73 8.71 -13.66
N ILE A 28 5.53 8.27 -14.65
CA ILE A 28 6.41 9.15 -15.41
C ILE A 28 5.63 9.89 -16.51
N THR A 29 4.67 9.21 -17.14
CA THR A 29 3.93 9.75 -18.30
C THR A 29 2.63 10.45 -17.89
N ASN A 30 2.05 10.08 -16.75
CA ASN A 30 0.82 10.68 -16.23
C ASN A 30 0.89 10.89 -14.71
N PRO A 31 1.71 11.84 -14.21
CA PRO A 31 1.89 12.11 -12.79
C PRO A 31 0.62 12.58 -12.09
N ASP A 32 -0.23 13.37 -12.76
CA ASP A 32 -1.44 13.93 -12.17
C ASP A 32 -2.40 12.85 -11.66
N ALA A 33 -2.52 11.73 -12.37
CA ALA A 33 -3.34 10.61 -11.95
C ALA A 33 -2.91 10.05 -10.57
N TYR A 34 -1.60 10.10 -10.27
CA TYR A 34 -1.07 9.64 -8.98
C TYR A 34 -1.32 10.66 -7.87
N ILE A 35 -1.18 11.94 -8.15
CA ILE A 35 -1.50 12.99 -7.17
C ILE A 35 -2.99 12.94 -6.83
N GLN A 36 -3.87 12.90 -7.82
CA GLN A 36 -5.31 12.88 -7.60
C GLN A 36 -5.77 11.60 -6.87
N SER A 37 -5.34 10.42 -7.33
CA SER A 37 -5.80 9.17 -6.74
C SER A 37 -5.11 8.84 -5.42
N ASN A 38 -3.77 8.96 -5.37
CA ASN A 38 -3.01 8.45 -4.23
C ASN A 38 -2.85 9.48 -3.12
N MET A 39 -2.80 10.78 -3.45
CA MET A 39 -2.65 11.83 -2.45
C MET A 39 -4.02 12.39 -2.03
N ILE A 40 -4.74 12.99 -2.97
CA ILE A 40 -6.04 13.63 -2.67
C ILE A 40 -7.09 12.56 -2.32
N GLY A 41 -7.13 11.45 -3.07
CA GLY A 41 -8.04 10.34 -2.78
C GLY A 41 -7.80 9.74 -1.39
N PHE A 42 -6.55 9.50 -1.02
CA PHE A 42 -6.22 8.97 0.30
C PHE A 42 -6.49 9.97 1.43
N TYR A 43 -6.18 11.24 1.21
CA TYR A 43 -6.55 12.33 2.14
C TYR A 43 -8.06 12.33 2.43
N ASN A 44 -8.89 12.20 1.39
CA ASN A 44 -10.35 12.14 1.57
C ASN A 44 -10.79 10.93 2.42
N ILE A 45 -10.12 9.78 2.30
CA ILE A 45 -10.37 8.61 3.16
C ILE A 45 -9.98 8.91 4.62
N LEU A 46 -8.82 9.53 4.85
CA LEU A 46 -8.38 9.90 6.19
C LEU A 46 -9.33 10.88 6.86
N GLU A 47 -9.80 11.91 6.12
CA GLU A 47 -10.80 12.86 6.63
C GLU A 47 -12.14 12.18 6.93
N ALA A 48 -12.60 11.29 6.07
CA ALA A 48 -13.83 10.54 6.33
C ALA A 48 -13.69 9.65 7.59
N CYS A 49 -12.53 9.00 7.79
CA CYS A 49 -12.25 8.27 9.02
C CYS A 49 -12.26 9.20 10.24
N ARG A 50 -11.61 10.37 10.16
CA ARG A 50 -11.58 11.35 11.24
C ARG A 50 -12.98 11.82 11.61
N HIS A 51 -13.77 12.25 10.63
CA HIS A 51 -15.13 12.75 10.85
C HIS A 51 -16.12 11.67 11.30
N SER A 52 -15.78 10.39 11.16
CA SER A 52 -16.64 9.30 11.68
C SER A 52 -16.79 9.31 13.21
N TYR A 53 -15.88 10.01 13.91
CA TYR A 53 -15.91 10.19 15.37
C TYR A 53 -16.69 11.44 15.85
N ASP A 54 -17.06 12.34 14.92
CA ASP A 54 -17.66 13.65 15.29
C ASP A 54 -19.06 13.53 15.90
N ASN A 55 -19.74 12.41 15.71
CA ASN A 55 -21.12 12.19 16.19
C ASN A 55 -21.19 11.64 17.62
N GLY A 56 -20.07 11.49 18.33
CA GLY A 56 -20.02 10.89 19.68
C GLY A 56 -20.37 9.39 19.72
N GLU A 57 -20.59 8.78 18.55
CA GLU A 57 -20.72 7.33 18.37
C GLU A 57 -19.34 6.69 18.12
N THR A 58 -19.28 5.36 18.07
CA THR A 58 -18.07 4.65 17.65
C THR A 58 -17.70 5.03 16.21
N GLY A 59 -16.49 5.55 16.01
CA GLY A 59 -15.95 5.85 14.69
C GLY A 59 -15.29 4.64 14.02
N VAL A 60 -14.44 4.89 13.03
CA VAL A 60 -13.64 3.85 12.36
C VAL A 60 -12.62 3.25 13.34
N GLU A 61 -12.76 1.97 13.62
CA GLU A 61 -11.93 1.23 14.58
C GLU A 61 -10.60 0.77 13.95
N HIS A 62 -10.55 0.61 12.62
CA HIS A 62 -9.34 0.23 11.91
C HIS A 62 -9.34 0.69 10.46
N LEU A 63 -8.32 1.46 10.07
CA LEU A 63 -8.00 1.77 8.68
C LEU A 63 -6.85 0.88 8.19
N VAL A 64 -7.10 -0.01 7.24
CA VAL A 64 -6.09 -0.79 6.52
C VAL A 64 -5.91 -0.19 5.13
N TYR A 65 -4.68 0.05 4.70
CA TYR A 65 -4.44 0.67 3.39
C TYR A 65 -3.25 0.06 2.65
N ALA A 66 -3.34 0.08 1.32
CA ALA A 66 -2.27 -0.40 0.46
C ALA A 66 -1.11 0.60 0.40
N SER A 67 0.06 0.22 0.90
CA SER A 67 1.36 0.76 0.54
C SER A 67 2.00 -0.10 -0.55
N SER A 68 3.32 -0.09 -0.70
CA SER A 68 4.03 -0.83 -1.74
C SER A 68 5.47 -1.07 -1.34
N SER A 69 6.05 -2.21 -1.73
CA SER A 69 7.49 -2.45 -1.65
C SER A 69 8.34 -1.42 -2.43
N SER A 70 7.72 -0.68 -3.36
CA SER A 70 8.40 0.41 -4.08
C SER A 70 8.93 1.52 -3.16
N VAL A 71 8.41 1.65 -1.93
CA VAL A 71 8.89 2.64 -0.95
C VAL A 71 10.34 2.38 -0.52
N TYR A 72 10.82 1.14 -0.64
CA TYR A 72 12.21 0.80 -0.33
C TYR A 72 13.22 1.47 -1.26
N GLY A 73 12.80 1.87 -2.48
CA GLY A 73 13.60 2.67 -3.40
C GLY A 73 15.00 2.10 -3.64
N THR A 74 16.03 2.85 -3.25
CA THR A 74 17.44 2.48 -3.40
C THR A 74 18.03 1.65 -2.25
N ASN A 75 17.20 1.15 -1.32
CA ASN A 75 17.68 0.34 -0.22
C ASN A 75 18.40 -0.92 -0.73
N LYS A 76 19.61 -1.16 -0.22
CA LYS A 76 20.47 -2.30 -0.60
C LYS A 76 20.38 -3.47 0.38
N LYS A 77 19.81 -3.25 1.57
CA LYS A 77 19.65 -4.30 2.58
C LYS A 77 18.59 -5.30 2.15
N VAL A 78 18.89 -6.57 2.21
CA VAL A 78 17.97 -7.68 1.91
C VAL A 78 18.09 -8.70 3.05
N PRO A 79 16.98 -9.21 3.58
CA PRO A 79 15.59 -8.87 3.26
C PRO A 79 15.20 -7.47 3.74
N TYR A 80 14.21 -6.87 3.09
CA TYR A 80 13.66 -5.58 3.50
C TYR A 80 12.94 -5.68 4.84
N SER A 81 13.26 -4.76 5.76
CA SER A 81 12.57 -4.61 7.06
C SER A 81 11.66 -3.40 7.05
N THR A 82 10.54 -3.48 7.78
CA THR A 82 9.68 -2.30 8.02
C THR A 82 10.39 -1.19 8.80
N ASP A 83 11.45 -1.52 9.54
CA ASP A 83 12.28 -0.58 10.29
C ASP A 83 13.34 0.10 9.41
N ASP A 84 13.52 -0.35 8.16
CA ASP A 84 14.46 0.28 7.25
C ASP A 84 14.03 1.69 6.91
N LYS A 85 15.02 2.60 6.83
CA LYS A 85 14.80 3.96 6.37
C LYS A 85 14.42 3.96 4.89
N VAL A 86 13.27 4.54 4.55
CA VAL A 86 12.67 4.53 3.20
C VAL A 86 12.45 5.96 2.67
N ASP A 87 13.50 6.77 2.68
CA ASP A 87 13.46 8.19 2.32
C ASP A 87 13.92 8.48 0.88
N ASN A 88 14.31 7.47 0.13
CA ASN A 88 14.86 7.61 -1.22
C ASN A 88 14.02 6.88 -2.28
N PRO A 89 12.75 7.32 -2.51
CA PRO A 89 11.90 6.73 -3.54
C PRO A 89 12.48 6.99 -4.93
N VAL A 90 12.38 6.02 -5.83
CA VAL A 90 12.88 6.11 -7.23
C VAL A 90 11.80 6.41 -8.26
N SER A 91 10.58 6.69 -7.82
CA SER A 91 9.46 7.06 -8.69
C SER A 91 8.44 7.90 -7.94
N LEU A 92 7.64 8.67 -8.67
CA LEU A 92 6.51 9.41 -8.10
C LEU A 92 5.51 8.46 -7.44
N TYR A 93 5.24 7.30 -8.05
CA TYR A 93 4.40 6.27 -7.42
C TYR A 93 4.90 5.88 -6.02
N ALA A 94 6.20 5.56 -5.90
CA ALA A 94 6.79 5.23 -4.61
C ALA A 94 6.68 6.39 -3.61
N ALA A 95 6.94 7.62 -4.06
CA ALA A 95 6.80 8.82 -3.25
C ALA A 95 5.36 9.00 -2.72
N THR A 96 4.33 8.84 -3.59
CA THR A 96 2.93 8.91 -3.14
C THR A 96 2.58 7.83 -2.13
N LYS A 97 3.08 6.59 -2.29
CA LYS A 97 2.84 5.51 -1.33
C LYS A 97 3.54 5.77 0.01
N LYS A 98 4.78 6.27 -0.01
CA LYS A 98 5.44 6.71 1.23
C LYS A 98 4.72 7.86 1.89
N SER A 99 4.22 8.82 1.12
CA SER A 99 3.39 9.92 1.66
C SER A 99 2.13 9.41 2.34
N ASN A 100 1.47 8.36 1.80
CA ASN A 100 0.32 7.74 2.46
C ASN A 100 0.70 7.18 3.84
N GLU A 101 1.87 6.53 3.99
CA GLU A 101 2.34 6.06 5.29
C GLU A 101 2.53 7.22 6.28
N LEU A 102 3.17 8.31 5.85
CA LEU A 102 3.39 9.50 6.69
C LEU A 102 2.08 10.18 7.08
N MET A 103 1.15 10.34 6.14
CA MET A 103 -0.16 10.93 6.40
C MET A 103 -0.97 10.06 7.38
N ALA A 104 -1.03 8.74 7.18
CA ALA A 104 -1.74 7.83 8.08
C ALA A 104 -1.12 7.84 9.49
N HIS A 105 0.22 7.87 9.61
CA HIS A 105 0.89 8.00 10.89
C HIS A 105 0.52 9.31 11.61
N ALA A 106 0.51 10.43 10.87
CA ALA A 106 0.13 11.73 11.44
C ALA A 106 -1.33 11.72 11.95
N TYR A 107 -2.26 11.14 11.17
CA TYR A 107 -3.67 11.02 11.58
C TYR A 107 -3.85 10.07 12.77
N SER A 108 -3.12 8.95 12.80
CA SER A 108 -3.09 8.08 13.99
C SER A 108 -2.61 8.83 15.23
N LYS A 109 -1.56 9.65 15.11
CA LYS A 109 -1.03 10.42 16.25
C LYS A 109 -1.97 11.52 16.71
N LEU A 110 -2.56 12.28 15.78
CA LEU A 110 -3.39 13.45 16.09
C LEU A 110 -4.82 13.06 16.52
N TYR A 111 -5.39 12.06 15.87
CA TYR A 111 -6.81 11.72 16.02
C TYR A 111 -7.05 10.33 16.60
N ASN A 112 -5.98 9.62 16.96
CA ASN A 112 -6.05 8.28 17.55
C ASN A 112 -6.76 7.24 16.67
N ILE A 113 -6.64 7.38 15.33
CA ILE A 113 -7.24 6.47 14.35
C ILE A 113 -6.31 5.26 14.18
N PRO A 114 -6.70 4.03 14.58
CA PRO A 114 -5.89 2.85 14.37
C PRO A 114 -5.67 2.60 12.87
N SER A 115 -4.41 2.56 12.43
CA SER A 115 -4.09 2.47 10.99
C SER A 115 -2.98 1.47 10.71
N THR A 116 -3.17 0.64 9.68
CA THR A 116 -2.16 -0.33 9.24
C THR A 116 -1.87 -0.19 7.75
N GLY A 117 -0.61 0.10 7.42
CA GLY A 117 -0.12 0.13 6.04
C GLY A 117 0.43 -1.23 5.61
N LEU A 118 0.10 -1.69 4.41
CA LEU A 118 0.55 -2.95 3.86
C LEU A 118 1.45 -2.71 2.65
N ARG A 119 2.74 -3.01 2.77
CA ARG A 119 3.72 -2.94 1.68
C ARG A 119 3.63 -4.22 0.86
N PHE A 120 2.77 -4.21 -0.15
CA PHE A 120 2.65 -5.34 -1.07
C PHE A 120 3.85 -5.45 -1.99
N PHE A 121 4.33 -6.69 -2.20
CA PHE A 121 5.33 -7.02 -3.21
C PHE A 121 4.66 -7.33 -4.56
N THR A 122 5.24 -8.21 -5.38
CA THR A 122 4.67 -8.48 -6.70
C THR A 122 3.57 -9.52 -6.59
N VAL A 123 2.31 -9.06 -6.59
CA VAL A 123 1.14 -9.94 -6.52
C VAL A 123 0.81 -10.49 -7.90
N TYR A 124 0.51 -11.80 -7.97
CA TYR A 124 0.04 -12.47 -9.18
C TYR A 124 -1.15 -13.37 -8.88
N GLY A 125 -1.91 -13.74 -9.91
CA GLY A 125 -3.06 -14.64 -9.80
C GLY A 125 -4.24 -14.21 -10.66
N PRO A 126 -5.42 -14.83 -10.49
CA PRO A 126 -6.65 -14.47 -11.18
C PRO A 126 -6.98 -12.97 -11.03
N ALA A 127 -7.56 -12.41 -12.09
CA ALA A 127 -7.87 -10.96 -12.18
C ALA A 127 -6.66 -10.03 -12.03
N GLY A 128 -5.44 -10.53 -12.31
CA GLY A 128 -4.21 -9.74 -12.29
C GLY A 128 -4.25 -8.57 -13.27
N ARG A 129 -3.54 -7.48 -12.93
CA ARG A 129 -3.50 -6.27 -13.77
C ARG A 129 -2.78 -6.55 -15.10
N PRO A 130 -3.34 -6.08 -16.24
CA PRO A 130 -2.77 -6.36 -17.57
C PRO A 130 -1.44 -5.64 -17.84
N ASP A 131 -1.09 -4.62 -17.06
CA ASP A 131 0.19 -3.89 -17.15
C ASP A 131 1.36 -4.56 -16.40
N MET A 132 1.10 -5.64 -15.65
CA MET A 132 2.13 -6.41 -14.98
C MET A 132 2.99 -7.20 -15.99
N ALA A 133 4.28 -7.34 -15.67
CA ALA A 133 5.24 -7.95 -16.58
C ALA A 133 4.83 -9.36 -17.02
N TYR A 134 4.44 -10.22 -16.07
CA TYR A 134 4.00 -11.59 -16.37
C TYR A 134 2.83 -11.63 -17.36
N PHE A 135 1.83 -10.74 -17.20
CA PHE A 135 0.67 -10.66 -18.08
C PHE A 135 1.07 -10.11 -19.48
N GLY A 136 1.83 -9.01 -19.48
CA GLY A 136 2.30 -8.38 -20.71
C GLY A 136 3.22 -9.30 -21.53
N PHE A 137 4.11 -10.03 -20.88
CA PHE A 137 5.02 -10.99 -21.52
C PHE A 137 4.24 -12.18 -22.11
N THR A 138 3.35 -12.78 -21.33
CA THR A 138 2.50 -13.88 -21.81
C THR A 138 1.73 -13.48 -23.06
N ASN A 139 1.05 -12.35 -23.06
CA ASN A 139 0.30 -11.85 -24.20
C ASN A 139 1.15 -11.62 -25.45
N LYS A 140 2.36 -11.06 -25.29
CA LYS A 140 3.27 -10.83 -26.40
C LYS A 140 3.83 -12.14 -26.97
N LEU A 141 4.23 -13.07 -26.11
CA LEU A 141 4.72 -14.40 -26.50
C LEU A 141 3.67 -15.18 -27.28
N LEU A 142 2.42 -15.21 -26.80
CA LEU A 142 1.32 -15.88 -27.50
C LEU A 142 1.03 -15.27 -28.88
N LYS A 143 1.37 -14.00 -29.10
CA LYS A 143 1.21 -13.29 -30.37
C LYS A 143 2.49 -13.32 -31.24
N GLY A 144 3.54 -14.02 -30.84
CA GLY A 144 4.84 -14.02 -31.51
C GLY A 144 5.55 -12.65 -31.53
N GLN A 145 5.21 -11.77 -30.57
CA GLN A 145 5.78 -10.43 -30.47
C GLN A 145 7.00 -10.43 -29.56
N THR A 146 7.95 -9.53 -29.86
CA THR A 146 9.15 -9.34 -29.05
C THR A 146 8.82 -8.75 -27.68
N ILE A 147 9.37 -9.34 -26.62
CA ILE A 147 9.35 -8.77 -25.27
C ILE A 147 10.61 -7.94 -25.02
N GLN A 148 10.45 -6.85 -24.28
CA GLN A 148 11.57 -6.01 -23.88
C GLN A 148 11.98 -6.35 -22.45
N ILE A 149 13.19 -6.84 -22.29
CA ILE A 149 13.79 -7.14 -20.99
C ILE A 149 14.71 -5.96 -20.64
N PHE A 150 14.42 -5.29 -19.51
CA PHE A 150 15.20 -4.17 -19.04
C PHE A 150 16.34 -4.62 -18.13
N ASN A 151 17.42 -3.84 -18.08
CA ASN A 151 18.60 -4.11 -17.26
C ASN A 151 19.18 -5.53 -17.51
N TYR A 152 19.11 -6.00 -18.75
CA TYR A 152 19.57 -7.35 -19.14
C TYR A 152 18.95 -8.49 -18.29
N GLY A 153 17.76 -8.27 -17.73
CA GLY A 153 17.12 -9.22 -16.83
C GLY A 153 17.70 -9.26 -15.40
N ASN A 154 18.71 -8.46 -15.10
CA ASN A 154 19.33 -8.42 -13.78
C ASN A 154 18.41 -7.71 -12.76
N CYS A 155 17.34 -8.39 -12.41
CA CYS A 155 16.42 -7.95 -11.35
C CYS A 155 15.75 -9.17 -10.72
N LYS A 156 15.50 -9.04 -9.41
CA LYS A 156 14.74 -10.02 -8.63
C LYS A 156 13.36 -9.50 -8.31
N ARG A 157 12.40 -10.40 -8.20
CA ARG A 157 11.04 -10.12 -7.76
C ARG A 157 10.58 -11.18 -6.77
N ASP A 158 9.95 -10.71 -5.71
CA ASP A 158 9.22 -11.58 -4.79
C ASP A 158 7.77 -11.67 -5.29
N PHE A 159 7.41 -12.83 -5.84
CA PHE A 159 6.06 -13.10 -6.34
C PHE A 159 5.23 -13.75 -5.26
N THR A 160 4.08 -13.12 -4.97
CA THR A 160 3.14 -13.60 -3.95
C THR A 160 1.78 -13.89 -4.59
N TYR A 161 1.24 -15.07 -4.36
CA TYR A 161 -0.06 -15.44 -4.89
C TYR A 161 -1.19 -14.64 -4.23
N VAL A 162 -2.21 -14.30 -4.99
CA VAL A 162 -3.27 -13.38 -4.55
C VAL A 162 -4.03 -13.88 -3.32
N ASP A 163 -4.24 -15.20 -3.17
CA ASP A 163 -4.95 -15.75 -2.01
C ASP A 163 -4.16 -15.56 -0.72
N ASP A 164 -2.82 -15.65 -0.77
CA ASP A 164 -1.96 -15.38 0.38
C ASP A 164 -2.03 -13.89 0.78
N ILE A 165 -2.08 -13.01 -0.22
CA ILE A 165 -2.29 -11.56 0.01
C ILE A 165 -3.64 -11.31 0.66
N VAL A 166 -4.71 -11.91 0.16
CA VAL A 166 -6.07 -11.76 0.70
C VAL A 166 -6.15 -12.27 2.13
N GLU A 167 -5.54 -13.43 2.40
CA GLU A 167 -5.47 -13.98 3.77
C GLU A 167 -4.69 -13.04 4.70
N GLY A 168 -3.57 -12.49 4.24
CA GLY A 168 -2.81 -11.48 4.99
C GLY A 168 -3.65 -10.24 5.32
N VAL A 169 -4.38 -9.70 4.36
CA VAL A 169 -5.30 -8.56 4.57
C VAL A 169 -6.39 -8.92 5.59
N LYS A 170 -7.01 -10.09 5.47
CA LYS A 170 -8.05 -10.57 6.40
C LYS A 170 -7.54 -10.64 7.85
N ARG A 171 -6.34 -11.19 8.06
CA ARG A 171 -5.74 -11.26 9.40
C ARG A 171 -5.46 -9.88 9.98
N VAL A 172 -4.93 -8.97 9.16
CA VAL A 172 -4.66 -7.60 9.59
C VAL A 172 -5.94 -6.87 9.97
N MET A 173 -7.03 -7.05 9.21
CA MET A 173 -8.32 -6.43 9.53
C MET A 173 -8.85 -6.79 10.93
N GLN A 174 -8.49 -7.96 11.45
CA GLN A 174 -8.92 -8.45 12.77
C GLN A 174 -8.08 -7.94 13.94
N GLY A 175 -6.91 -7.32 13.66
CA GLY A 175 -5.94 -6.89 14.66
C GLY A 175 -5.56 -5.42 14.49
N ALA A 176 -6.44 -4.50 14.89
CA ALA A 176 -6.11 -3.08 14.90
C ALA A 176 -4.94 -2.79 15.85
N PRO A 177 -3.97 -1.94 15.46
CA PRO A 177 -2.91 -1.55 16.36
C PRO A 177 -3.47 -0.75 17.53
N GLU A 178 -2.93 -1.03 18.73
CA GLU A 178 -3.33 -0.36 19.95
C GLU A 178 -2.42 0.83 20.26
N LYS A 179 -2.96 1.84 20.92
CA LYS A 179 -2.19 2.92 21.51
C LYS A 179 -1.34 2.36 22.67
N LYS A 180 -0.05 2.66 22.65
CA LYS A 180 0.91 2.21 23.66
C LYS A 180 1.68 3.40 24.21
N ASN A 181 2.32 3.23 25.36
CA ASN A 181 3.33 4.16 25.84
C ASN A 181 4.72 3.61 25.51
N GLY A 182 5.60 4.49 25.06
CA GLY A 182 7.00 4.19 24.87
C GLY A 182 7.74 4.01 26.21
N GLU A 183 8.98 3.57 26.15
CA GLU A 183 9.86 3.45 27.32
C GLU A 183 10.11 4.80 28.01
N ASP A 184 10.01 5.90 27.25
CA ASP A 184 10.08 7.28 27.69
C ASP A 184 8.76 7.81 28.29
N GLY A 185 7.71 6.98 28.36
CA GLY A 185 6.38 7.33 28.83
C GLY A 185 5.55 8.13 27.83
N LEU A 186 6.08 8.47 26.65
CA LEU A 186 5.33 9.19 25.62
C LEU A 186 4.39 8.26 24.84
N PRO A 187 3.21 8.76 24.41
CA PRO A 187 2.25 7.94 23.70
C PRO A 187 2.74 7.60 22.28
N ILE A 188 2.82 6.30 21.99
CA ILE A 188 3.02 5.76 20.65
C ILE A 188 1.65 5.67 19.96
N PRO A 189 1.48 6.20 18.73
CA PRO A 189 0.19 6.15 18.04
C PRO A 189 -0.21 4.72 17.68
N PRO A 190 -1.51 4.43 17.53
CA PRO A 190 -2.00 3.13 17.07
C PRO A 190 -1.74 2.95 15.57
N TYR A 191 -0.48 2.74 15.20
CA TYR A 191 -0.01 2.70 13.82
C TYR A 191 0.94 1.53 13.61
N ALA A 192 0.76 0.81 12.50
CA ALA A 192 1.64 -0.29 12.12
C ALA A 192 1.88 -0.31 10.59
N VAL A 193 3.01 -0.86 10.17
CA VAL A 193 3.31 -1.17 8.78
C VAL A 193 3.82 -2.60 8.68
N TYR A 194 3.30 -3.36 7.72
CA TYR A 194 3.74 -4.74 7.47
C TYR A 194 4.16 -4.93 6.02
N ASN A 195 5.18 -5.76 5.82
CA ASN A 195 5.49 -6.33 4.52
C ASN A 195 4.55 -7.52 4.26
N ILE A 196 3.92 -7.57 3.10
CA ILE A 196 3.14 -8.72 2.65
C ILE A 196 3.77 -9.25 1.36
N GLY A 197 4.51 -10.35 1.49
CA GLY A 197 5.27 -10.99 0.42
C GLY A 197 5.58 -12.44 0.75
N ASN A 198 6.09 -13.19 -0.24
CA ASN A 198 6.43 -14.61 -0.12
C ASN A 198 7.82 -14.85 0.52
N ASN A 199 8.65 -13.80 0.58
CA ASN A 199 10.04 -13.88 1.07
C ASN A 199 10.92 -14.88 0.28
N SER A 200 10.62 -15.06 -1.02
CA SER A 200 11.37 -15.89 -1.97
C SER A 200 11.58 -15.11 -3.27
N PRO A 201 12.62 -14.24 -3.33
CA PRO A 201 12.87 -13.46 -4.52
C PRO A 201 13.48 -14.30 -5.64
N GLU A 202 12.81 -14.36 -6.78
CA GLU A 202 13.22 -15.05 -8.00
C GLU A 202 13.91 -14.10 -8.99
N ASN A 203 14.86 -14.59 -9.76
CA ASN A 203 15.44 -13.81 -10.85
C ASN A 203 14.46 -13.72 -12.02
N LEU A 204 14.48 -12.61 -12.75
CA LEU A 204 13.55 -12.41 -13.87
C LEU A 204 13.72 -13.40 -15.01
N LEU A 205 14.92 -13.96 -15.19
CA LEU A 205 15.25 -14.85 -16.32
C LEU A 205 15.11 -16.36 -15.98
N ASP A 206 14.85 -16.72 -14.74
CA ASP A 206 14.60 -18.09 -14.31
C ASP A 206 13.11 -18.43 -14.47
#